data_232136bf0f8f4e6b7d9686cb613862e9
#
_entry.id   232136bf0f8f4e6b7d9686cb613862e9
#
_cell.length_a   1.000
_cell.length_b   1.000
_cell.length_c   1.000
_cell.angle_alpha   90.00
_cell.angle_beta   90.00
_cell.angle_gamma   90.00
#
_symmetry.space_group_name_H-M   'P 1'
#
loop_
_entity.id
_entity.type
_entity.pdbx_description
1 polymer ?
#
loop_
_entity_poly.entity_id
_entity_poly.type
_entity_poly.pdbx_seq_one_letter_code
_entity_poly.pdbx_strand_id
1 'polypeptide(L)'
;MGKSSNIRGANMTKPDAINDAQNLPSGTRFYRCALQVNPYEYLVRHSKTTAFSNEADYNTAIVETCQRIGIEVIGITDHYRVRSSRSLRQAVQAAGIIVFPGFEAVSKDGVHLLCLFDPEKDEGSLE
;
A
#
# COMPACT_ATOMS: atom_id res chain seq x y z
N MET A 1 8.53 27.14 -30.98
CA MET A 1 9.85 26.50 -30.70
C MET A 1 9.73 25.65 -29.44
N GLY A 2 9.49 24.37 -29.62
CA GLY A 2 9.40 23.42 -28.52
C GLY A 2 10.79 22.95 -28.11
N LYS A 3 11.15 23.09 -26.84
CA LYS A 3 12.28 22.37 -26.26
C LYS A 3 11.77 21.04 -25.69
N SER A 4 12.01 19.98 -26.44
CA SER A 4 11.89 18.60 -25.95
C SER A 4 12.92 18.40 -24.83
N SER A 5 12.47 18.25 -23.60
CA SER A 5 13.29 17.81 -22.48
C SER A 5 13.43 16.29 -22.55
N ASN A 6 14.53 15.86 -23.11
CA ASN A 6 14.98 14.48 -23.15
C ASN A 6 15.39 14.07 -21.72
N ILE A 7 14.51 13.44 -20.96
CA ILE A 7 14.88 12.77 -19.70
C ILE A 7 15.60 11.49 -20.09
N ARG A 8 16.92 11.61 -20.25
CA ARG A 8 17.79 10.43 -20.33
C ARG A 8 17.77 9.77 -18.96
N GLY A 9 17.27 8.56 -18.89
CA GLY A 9 17.48 7.70 -17.73
C GLY A 9 18.98 7.66 -17.42
N ALA A 10 19.36 8.10 -16.24
CA ALA A 10 20.73 8.05 -15.78
C ALA A 10 21.15 6.58 -15.70
N ASN A 11 21.98 6.14 -16.65
CA ASN A 11 22.62 4.83 -16.60
C ASN A 11 23.65 4.91 -15.46
N MET A 12 23.27 4.44 -14.26
CA MET A 12 24.18 4.39 -13.11
C MET A 12 25.40 3.52 -13.47
N THR A 13 26.58 4.07 -13.32
CA THR A 13 27.82 3.32 -13.49
C THR A 13 28.04 2.36 -12.31
N LYS A 14 28.76 1.24 -12.51
CA LYS A 14 29.08 0.30 -11.42
C LYS A 14 29.66 0.95 -10.16
N PRO A 15 30.57 1.96 -10.25
CA PRO A 15 31.06 2.69 -9.09
C PRO A 15 29.97 3.43 -8.32
N ASP A 16 29.00 4.02 -9.01
CA ASP A 16 27.91 4.76 -8.39
C ASP A 16 26.99 3.82 -7.61
N ALA A 17 26.67 2.66 -8.18
CA ALA A 17 25.86 1.65 -7.51
C ALA A 17 26.55 1.09 -6.25
N ILE A 18 27.87 0.96 -6.24
CA ILE A 18 28.63 0.52 -5.06
C ILE A 18 28.61 1.60 -3.98
N ASN A 19 28.82 2.88 -4.35
CA ASN A 19 28.75 3.98 -3.41
C ASN A 19 27.36 4.14 -2.81
N ASP A 20 26.30 4.00 -3.59
CA ASP A 20 24.93 4.03 -3.11
C ASP A 20 24.66 2.87 -2.14
N ALA A 21 25.13 1.67 -2.46
CA ALA A 21 25.01 0.51 -1.59
C ALA A 21 25.75 0.68 -0.26
N GLN A 22 26.90 1.34 -0.25
CA GLN A 22 27.67 1.63 0.97
C GLN A 22 27.01 2.69 1.86
N ASN A 23 26.19 3.57 1.28
CA ASN A 23 25.45 4.60 2.01
C ASN A 23 24.09 4.12 2.54
N LEU A 24 23.67 2.91 2.18
CA LEU A 24 22.48 2.32 2.76
C LEU A 24 22.71 1.98 4.24
N PRO A 25 21.68 2.11 5.10
CA PRO A 25 21.79 1.69 6.49
C PRO A 25 22.22 0.23 6.55
N SER A 26 23.33 -0.03 7.21
CA SER A 26 23.82 -1.41 7.43
C SER A 26 22.93 -2.10 8.47
N GLY A 27 22.45 -3.30 8.14
CA GLY A 27 21.67 -4.14 9.03
C GLY A 27 20.21 -4.30 8.64
N THR A 28 19.53 -5.20 9.33
CA THR A 28 18.11 -5.47 9.14
C THR A 28 17.27 -4.41 9.83
N ARG A 29 16.40 -3.74 9.07
CA ARG A 29 15.38 -2.86 9.65
C ARG A 29 14.07 -3.63 9.77
N PHE A 30 13.48 -3.59 10.94
CA PHE A 30 12.15 -4.13 11.19
C PHE A 30 11.12 -3.01 11.09
N TYR A 31 10.06 -3.26 10.32
CA TYR A 31 8.92 -2.37 10.19
C TYR A 31 7.74 -2.90 10.99
N ARG A 32 7.01 -2.00 11.61
CA ARG A 32 5.73 -2.36 12.23
C ARG A 32 4.66 -2.37 11.14
N CYS A 33 4.09 -3.54 10.87
CA CYS A 33 3.22 -3.78 9.73
C CYS A 33 1.81 -4.19 10.15
N ALA A 34 0.80 -3.81 9.35
CA ALA A 34 -0.54 -4.38 9.36
C ALA A 34 -0.89 -4.80 7.92
N LEU A 35 -0.80 -6.09 7.61
CA LEU A 35 -0.82 -6.58 6.22
C LEU A 35 -2.20 -7.04 5.72
N GLN A 36 -3.22 -7.04 6.57
CA GLN A 36 -4.59 -7.42 6.20
C GLN A 36 -5.57 -6.38 6.76
N VAL A 37 -5.65 -5.24 6.10
CA VAL A 37 -6.59 -4.18 6.44
C VAL A 37 -7.66 -4.08 5.36
N ASN A 38 -8.91 -4.23 5.75
CA ASN A 38 -10.02 -4.17 4.80
C ASN A 38 -10.44 -2.72 4.54
N PRO A 39 -10.76 -2.34 3.30
CA PRO A 39 -11.35 -1.04 3.00
C PRO A 39 -12.80 -0.96 3.49
N TYR A 40 -13.33 0.25 3.64
CA TYR A 40 -14.71 0.48 4.08
C TYR A 40 -15.76 -0.24 3.22
N GLU A 41 -15.56 -0.25 1.91
CA GLU A 41 -16.44 -0.95 0.95
C GLU A 41 -16.57 -2.45 1.26
N TYR A 42 -15.48 -3.09 1.74
CA TYR A 42 -15.54 -4.48 2.20
C TYR A 42 -16.53 -4.65 3.36
N LEU A 43 -16.49 -3.75 4.35
CA LEU A 43 -17.37 -3.82 5.51
C LEU A 43 -18.83 -3.67 5.09
N VAL A 44 -19.14 -2.72 4.24
CA VAL A 44 -20.49 -2.47 3.71
C VAL A 44 -20.99 -3.67 2.91
N ARG A 45 -20.18 -4.19 1.99
CA ARG A 45 -20.55 -5.30 1.12
C ARG A 45 -20.80 -6.61 1.90
N HIS A 46 -20.07 -6.82 2.97
CA HIS A 46 -20.21 -8.02 3.81
C HIS A 46 -21.10 -7.79 5.04
N SER A 47 -21.85 -6.70 5.08
CA SER A 47 -22.75 -6.35 6.20
C SER A 47 -22.07 -6.44 7.56
N LYS A 48 -20.79 -6.06 7.62
CA LYS A 48 -20.03 -6.03 8.88
C LYS A 48 -20.47 -4.84 9.71
N THR A 49 -20.61 -5.06 11.01
CA THR A 49 -20.88 -3.96 11.94
C THR A 49 -19.69 -3.02 12.00
N THR A 50 -19.94 -1.74 11.78
CA THR A 50 -18.93 -0.68 11.89
C THR A 50 -19.50 0.50 12.67
N ALA A 51 -18.65 1.19 13.43
CA ALA A 51 -18.98 2.42 14.14
C ALA A 51 -18.99 3.65 13.22
N PHE A 52 -18.57 3.49 11.95
CA PHE A 52 -18.42 4.59 11.01
C PHE A 52 -19.59 4.65 10.04
N SER A 53 -20.10 5.85 9.81
CA SER A 53 -21.25 6.10 8.93
C SER A 53 -20.84 6.28 7.46
N ASN A 54 -19.58 6.57 7.20
CA ASN A 54 -19.05 6.82 5.86
C ASN A 54 -17.57 6.43 5.74
N GLU A 55 -17.12 6.33 4.49
CA GLU A 55 -15.75 5.93 4.16
C GLU A 55 -14.69 6.95 4.63
N ALA A 56 -15.00 8.25 4.57
CA ALA A 56 -14.02 9.28 4.95
C ALA A 56 -13.67 9.21 6.43
N ASP A 57 -14.66 9.05 7.30
CA ASP A 57 -14.46 8.90 8.75
C ASP A 57 -13.70 7.60 9.06
N TYR A 58 -14.04 6.52 8.38
CA TYR A 58 -13.32 5.24 8.50
C TYR A 58 -11.85 5.39 8.11
N ASN A 59 -11.56 5.97 6.96
CA ASN A 59 -10.19 6.17 6.47
C ASN A 59 -9.39 7.05 7.43
N THR A 60 -9.98 8.12 7.96
CA THR A 60 -9.37 8.99 8.96
C THR A 60 -9.01 8.18 10.22
N ALA A 61 -9.93 7.39 10.74
CA ALA A 61 -9.68 6.57 11.93
C ALA A 61 -8.59 5.51 11.73
N ILE A 62 -8.49 4.91 10.53
CA ILE A 62 -7.39 4.00 10.18
C ILE A 62 -6.05 4.75 10.22
N VAL A 63 -5.97 5.92 9.56
CA VAL A 63 -4.74 6.74 9.55
C VAL A 63 -4.32 7.12 10.97
N GLU A 64 -5.22 7.67 11.77
CA GLU A 64 -4.95 8.06 13.16
C GLU A 64 -4.50 6.87 14.01
N THR A 65 -5.13 5.71 13.82
CA THR A 65 -4.74 4.48 14.53
C THR A 65 -3.34 4.04 14.13
N CYS A 66 -3.02 4.02 12.84
CA CYS A 66 -1.68 3.68 12.35
C CYS A 66 -0.61 4.61 12.95
N GLN A 67 -0.86 5.91 12.96
CA GLN A 67 0.05 6.90 13.54
C GLN A 67 0.23 6.70 15.05
N ARG A 68 -0.87 6.52 15.78
CA ARG A 68 -0.87 6.35 17.24
C ARG A 68 -0.11 5.13 17.71
N ILE A 69 -0.19 4.02 16.99
CA ILE A 69 0.50 2.77 17.34
C ILE A 69 1.79 2.53 16.56
N GLY A 70 2.18 3.49 15.70
CA GLY A 70 3.44 3.49 14.97
C GLY A 70 3.51 2.45 13.84
N ILE A 71 2.42 2.21 13.12
CA ILE A 71 2.42 1.39 11.90
C ILE A 71 3.14 2.16 10.80
N GLU A 72 4.15 1.55 10.20
CA GLU A 72 4.95 2.11 9.11
C GLU A 72 4.58 1.54 7.74
N VAL A 73 4.00 0.34 7.72
CA VAL A 73 3.63 -0.40 6.50
C VAL A 73 2.24 -0.98 6.65
N ILE A 74 1.40 -0.81 5.65
CA ILE A 74 0.05 -1.36 5.63
C ILE A 74 -0.20 -2.11 4.31
N GLY A 75 -0.78 -3.30 4.41
CA GLY A 75 -1.35 -4.02 3.27
C GLY A 75 -2.87 -3.85 3.27
N ILE A 76 -3.43 -3.27 2.22
CA ILE A 76 -4.88 -3.10 2.11
C ILE A 76 -5.42 -4.16 1.18
N THR A 77 -6.25 -5.04 1.71
CA THR A 77 -6.75 -6.21 1.00
C THR A 77 -8.26 -6.33 1.13
N ASP A 78 -8.91 -6.59 0.02
CA ASP A 78 -10.32 -6.93 -0.08
C ASP A 78 -10.47 -8.30 -0.77
N HIS A 79 -11.58 -8.96 -0.66
CA HIS A 79 -11.81 -10.24 -1.32
C HIS A 79 -11.85 -10.06 -2.84
N TYR A 80 -10.85 -10.61 -3.54
CA TYR A 80 -10.70 -10.61 -5.01
C TYR A 80 -10.80 -9.23 -5.67
N ARG A 81 -10.57 -8.14 -4.93
CA ARG A 81 -10.67 -6.77 -5.44
C ARG A 81 -9.55 -5.89 -4.91
N VAL A 82 -8.99 -5.08 -5.79
CA VAL A 82 -7.99 -4.06 -5.44
C VAL A 82 -8.60 -2.66 -5.48
N ARG A 83 -9.51 -2.40 -6.41
CA ARG A 83 -10.08 -1.08 -6.65
C ARG A 83 -10.81 -0.46 -5.45
N SER A 84 -11.50 -1.29 -4.66
CA SER A 84 -12.20 -0.85 -3.44
C SER A 84 -11.30 -0.23 -2.38
N SER A 85 -10.00 -0.42 -2.49
CA SER A 85 -9.00 0.12 -1.56
C SER A 85 -8.48 1.51 -1.91
N ARG A 86 -8.84 2.08 -3.07
CA ARG A 86 -8.25 3.31 -3.62
C ARG A 86 -8.27 4.47 -2.64
N SER A 87 -9.43 4.79 -2.10
CA SER A 87 -9.61 5.92 -1.18
C SER A 87 -8.78 5.76 0.09
N LEU A 88 -8.79 4.58 0.70
CA LEU A 88 -7.99 4.29 1.88
C LEU A 88 -6.49 4.35 1.56
N ARG A 89 -6.05 3.80 0.42
CA ARG A 89 -4.64 3.88 0.00
C ARG A 89 -4.15 5.32 -0.08
N GLN A 90 -4.93 6.18 -0.74
CA GLN A 90 -4.58 7.60 -0.87
C GLN A 90 -4.47 8.29 0.49
N ALA A 91 -5.40 8.04 1.40
CA ALA A 91 -5.37 8.62 2.75
C ALA A 91 -4.13 8.19 3.54
N VAL A 92 -3.79 6.89 3.50
CA VAL A 92 -2.65 6.32 4.22
C VAL A 92 -1.33 6.77 3.61
N GLN A 93 -1.22 6.84 2.28
CA GLN A 93 -0.03 7.37 1.59
C GLN A 93 0.21 8.85 1.90
N ALA A 94 -0.86 9.66 1.94
CA ALA A 94 -0.77 11.08 2.31
C ALA A 94 -0.25 11.27 3.74
N ALA A 95 -0.44 10.29 4.62
CA ALA A 95 0.10 10.27 5.98
C ALA A 95 1.55 9.75 6.07
N GLY A 96 2.20 9.46 4.94
CA GLY A 96 3.59 9.00 4.88
C GLY A 96 3.80 7.52 5.25
N ILE A 97 2.74 6.71 5.25
CA ILE A 97 2.79 5.27 5.54
C ILE A 97 2.96 4.51 4.21
N ILE A 98 3.82 3.52 4.18
CA ILE A 98 4.02 2.66 3.01
C ILE A 98 2.80 1.75 2.82
N VAL A 99 2.23 1.74 1.61
CA VAL A 99 1.02 0.98 1.31
C VAL A 99 1.27 -0.05 0.23
N PHE A 100 0.98 -1.29 0.54
CA PHE A 100 0.91 -2.38 -0.44
C PHE A 100 -0.56 -2.59 -0.85
N PRO A 101 -0.95 -2.26 -2.08
CA PRO A 101 -2.26 -2.64 -2.59
C PRO A 101 -2.32 -4.16 -2.76
N GLY A 102 -3.49 -4.74 -2.54
CA GLY A 102 -3.61 -6.18 -2.67
C GLY A 102 -5.05 -6.68 -2.61
N PHE A 103 -5.18 -7.98 -2.63
CA PHE A 103 -6.44 -8.66 -2.41
C PHE A 103 -6.25 -9.96 -1.64
N GLU A 104 -7.30 -10.43 -1.03
CA GLU A 104 -7.38 -11.74 -0.41
C GLU A 104 -8.08 -12.71 -1.36
N ALA A 105 -7.44 -13.83 -1.63
CA ALA A 105 -8.01 -14.95 -2.35
C ALA A 105 -8.19 -16.14 -1.41
N VAL A 106 -9.23 -16.93 -1.65
CA VAL A 106 -9.45 -18.17 -0.93
C VAL A 106 -9.40 -19.33 -1.92
N SER A 107 -8.50 -20.29 -1.68
CA SER A 107 -8.40 -21.47 -2.51
C SER A 107 -9.61 -22.39 -2.33
N LYS A 108 -9.77 -23.36 -3.25
CA LYS A 108 -10.83 -24.37 -3.16
C LYS A 108 -10.78 -25.16 -1.84
N ASP A 109 -9.59 -25.31 -1.28
CA ASP A 109 -9.37 -26.05 -0.03
C ASP A 109 -9.47 -25.14 1.22
N GLY A 110 -9.94 -23.88 1.06
CA GLY A 110 -10.15 -22.94 2.15
C GLY A 110 -8.91 -22.22 2.67
N VAL A 111 -7.79 -22.28 1.93
CA VAL A 111 -6.58 -21.54 2.30
C VAL A 111 -6.73 -20.07 1.89
N HIS A 112 -6.51 -19.16 2.84
CA HIS A 112 -6.50 -17.74 2.60
C HIS A 112 -5.12 -17.28 2.16
N LEU A 113 -5.05 -16.56 1.05
CA LEU A 113 -3.83 -16.05 0.44
C LEU A 113 -3.94 -14.53 0.34
N LEU A 114 -2.95 -13.82 0.89
CA LEU A 114 -2.80 -12.38 0.69
C LEU A 114 -1.88 -12.14 -0.52
N CYS A 115 -2.43 -11.53 -1.55
CA CYS A 115 -1.68 -11.13 -2.74
C CYS A 115 -1.40 -9.63 -2.64
N LEU A 116 -0.16 -9.27 -2.34
CA LEU A 116 0.28 -7.88 -2.21
C LEU A 116 1.10 -7.49 -3.43
N PHE A 117 0.85 -6.30 -3.96
CA PHE A 117 1.54 -5.74 -5.10
C PHE A 117 2.52 -4.64 -4.67
N ASP A 118 3.45 -4.34 -5.55
CA ASP A 118 4.39 -3.23 -5.38
C ASP A 118 3.64 -1.94 -5.06
N PRO A 119 4.07 -1.18 -4.03
CA PRO A 119 3.49 0.12 -3.68
C PRO A 119 3.47 1.13 -4.81
N GLU A 120 4.44 1.05 -5.73
CA GLU A 120 4.58 1.94 -6.88
C GLU A 120 3.85 1.44 -8.13
N LYS A 121 3.15 0.32 -8.03
CA LYS A 121 2.42 -0.25 -9.16
C LYS A 121 1.31 0.70 -9.61
N ASP A 122 1.30 0.99 -10.91
CA ASP A 122 0.24 1.79 -11.55
C ASP A 122 -1.14 1.15 -11.34
N GLU A 123 -2.12 1.98 -10.99
CA GLU A 123 -3.49 1.52 -10.71
C GLU A 123 -4.13 0.82 -11.92
N GLY A 124 -3.86 1.28 -13.14
CA GLY A 124 -4.34 0.65 -14.36
C GLY A 124 -3.79 -0.76 -14.59
N SER A 125 -2.69 -1.12 -13.92
CA SER A 125 -2.10 -2.46 -13.96
C SER A 125 -2.68 -3.41 -12.91
N LEU A 126 -3.53 -2.91 -12.01
CA LEU A 126 -4.12 -3.66 -10.90
C LEU A 126 -5.58 -4.04 -11.13
N GLU A 127 -6.14 -3.68 -12.30
CA GLU A 127 -7.54 -3.93 -12.68
C GLU A 127 -7.72 -5.20 -13.53
#